data_8b16db911e18c092591f19b0f3bdb8b0
#
_entry.id   8b16db911e18c092591f19b0f3bdb8b0
#
_cell.length_a   1.000
_cell.length_b   1.000
_cell.length_c   1.000
_cell.angle_alpha   90.00
_cell.angle_beta   90.00
_cell.angle_gamma   90.00
#
_symmetry.space_group_name_H-M   'P 1'
#
loop_
_entity.id
_entity.type
_entity.pdbx_description
1 polymer ?
#
loop_
_entity_poly.entity_id
_entity_poly.type
_entity_poly.pdbx_seq_one_letter_code
_entity_poly.pdbx_strand_id
1 'polypeptide(L)'
;ASGTFIGGSLMHATARDYAKFGEFLRRRGQTADGTRLIPESWIDFMLTPSPTDGGYGGHIWLNRARPAGVGDALWPGRGPRDIFACLGHQGQFIIISPSQRLTVVRLGISRDEDQIPNVREALRELIAAL
;
A
#
# COMPACT_ATOMS: atom_id res chain seq x y z
N ALA A 1 -26.01 -14.47 -2.74
CA ALA A 1 -25.27 -13.27 -2.37
C ALA A 1 -26.14 -12.06 -2.71
N SER A 2 -26.24 -11.08 -1.81
CA SER A 2 -27.09 -9.88 -1.98
C SER A 2 -26.59 -8.90 -3.04
N GLY A 3 -25.40 -9.13 -3.62
CA GLY A 3 -24.75 -8.19 -4.55
C GLY A 3 -24.22 -6.91 -3.89
N THR A 4 -24.27 -6.81 -2.57
CA THR A 4 -23.79 -5.63 -1.84
C THR A 4 -22.27 -5.63 -1.77
N PHE A 5 -21.63 -4.55 -2.24
CA PHE A 5 -20.20 -4.33 -2.10
C PHE A 5 -19.87 -3.82 -0.68
N ILE A 6 -18.96 -4.50 0.00
CA ILE A 6 -18.47 -4.08 1.31
C ILE A 6 -17.11 -3.38 1.11
N GLY A 7 -17.13 -2.03 1.09
CA GLY A 7 -15.96 -1.23 0.75
C GLY A 7 -14.87 -1.15 1.83
N GLY A 8 -15.18 -1.52 3.07
CA GLY A 8 -14.24 -1.37 4.18
C GLY A 8 -13.31 -2.56 4.42
N SER A 9 -13.68 -3.76 3.96
CA SER A 9 -12.93 -5.00 4.22
C SER A 9 -13.43 -6.13 3.34
N LEU A 10 -12.78 -7.30 3.41
CA LEU A 10 -13.22 -8.55 2.78
C LEU A 10 -13.27 -8.50 1.24
N MET A 11 -12.54 -7.61 0.60
CA MET A 11 -12.39 -7.65 -0.85
C MET A 11 -11.53 -8.87 -1.24
N HIS A 12 -12.07 -9.72 -2.10
CA HIS A 12 -11.36 -10.85 -2.67
C HIS A 12 -11.06 -10.57 -4.14
N ALA A 13 -9.79 -10.63 -4.52
CA ALA A 13 -9.34 -10.43 -5.88
C ALA A 13 -8.10 -11.29 -6.16
N THR A 14 -7.77 -11.48 -7.43
CA THR A 14 -6.51 -12.15 -7.80
C THR A 14 -5.32 -11.22 -7.55
N ALA A 15 -4.11 -11.79 -7.44
CA ALA A 15 -2.89 -10.97 -7.33
C ALA A 15 -2.75 -9.99 -8.50
N ARG A 16 -3.17 -10.40 -9.72
CA ARG A 16 -3.15 -9.53 -10.90
C ARG A 16 -4.12 -8.34 -10.77
N ASP A 17 -5.29 -8.56 -10.19
CA ASP A 17 -6.26 -7.47 -10.02
C ASP A 17 -5.81 -6.50 -8.93
N TYR A 18 -5.21 -7.00 -7.85
CA TYR A 18 -4.55 -6.14 -6.86
C TYR A 18 -3.36 -5.37 -7.47
N ALA A 19 -2.59 -5.99 -8.38
CA ALA A 19 -1.53 -5.28 -9.08
C ALA A 19 -2.08 -4.17 -9.99
N LYS A 20 -3.18 -4.41 -10.72
CA LYS A 20 -3.88 -3.38 -11.50
C LYS A 20 -4.38 -2.24 -10.61
N PHE A 21 -4.90 -2.57 -9.43
CA PHE A 21 -5.32 -1.56 -8.46
C PHE A 21 -4.13 -0.74 -7.95
N GLY A 22 -3.02 -1.37 -7.60
CA GLY A 22 -1.79 -0.67 -7.23
C GLY A 22 -1.26 0.24 -8.35
N GLU A 23 -1.26 -0.24 -9.61
CA GLU A 23 -0.89 0.54 -10.78
C GLU A 23 -1.85 1.73 -11.02
N PHE A 24 -3.14 1.54 -10.80
CA PHE A 24 -4.13 2.61 -10.85
C PHE A 24 -3.82 3.72 -9.83
N LEU A 25 -3.45 3.36 -8.60
CA LEU A 25 -3.02 4.31 -7.59
C LEU A 25 -1.69 4.98 -7.98
N ARG A 26 -0.71 4.20 -8.47
CA ARG A 26 0.59 4.73 -8.95
C ARG A 26 0.41 5.73 -10.10
N ARG A 27 -0.53 5.48 -10.99
CA ARG A 27 -0.92 6.38 -12.10
C ARG A 27 -1.88 7.49 -11.65
N ARG A 28 -1.98 7.73 -10.35
CA ARG A 28 -2.74 8.81 -9.76
C ARG A 28 -4.21 8.82 -10.19
N GLY A 29 -4.84 7.64 -10.18
CA GLY A 29 -6.26 7.48 -10.49
C GLY A 29 -6.58 7.33 -11.98
N GLN A 30 -5.58 6.97 -12.80
CA GLN A 30 -5.77 6.61 -14.21
C GLN A 30 -5.65 5.10 -14.42
N THR A 31 -6.52 4.56 -15.25
CA THR A 31 -6.45 3.18 -15.74
C THR A 31 -5.32 3.01 -16.77
N ALA A 32 -5.07 1.78 -17.22
CA ALA A 32 -4.00 1.49 -18.17
C ALA A 32 -4.17 2.17 -19.53
N ASP A 33 -5.41 2.40 -19.95
CA ASP A 33 -5.75 3.12 -21.19
C ASP A 33 -5.78 4.65 -21.06
N GLY A 34 -5.44 5.17 -19.87
CA GLY A 34 -5.38 6.60 -19.60
C GLY A 34 -6.70 7.22 -19.12
N THR A 35 -7.78 6.43 -19.01
CA THR A 35 -9.05 6.93 -18.48
C THR A 35 -8.91 7.30 -17.02
N ARG A 36 -9.27 8.53 -16.63
CA ARG A 36 -9.27 8.99 -15.26
C ARG A 36 -10.57 8.60 -14.57
N LEU A 37 -10.48 7.76 -13.52
CA LEU A 37 -11.64 7.33 -12.75
C LEU A 37 -11.83 8.15 -11.47
N ILE A 38 -10.75 8.66 -10.88
CA ILE A 38 -10.81 9.54 -9.70
C ILE A 38 -9.93 10.78 -9.94
N PRO A 39 -10.29 11.93 -9.36
CA PRO A 39 -9.48 13.14 -9.46
C PRO A 39 -8.08 12.93 -8.88
N GLU A 40 -7.08 13.56 -9.45
CA GLU A 40 -5.71 13.51 -8.93
C GLU A 40 -5.60 14.09 -7.53
N SER A 41 -6.38 15.13 -7.23
CA SER A 41 -6.49 15.72 -5.90
C SER A 41 -6.96 14.74 -4.82
N TRP A 42 -7.72 13.71 -5.20
CA TRP A 42 -8.10 12.65 -4.28
C TRP A 42 -6.90 11.78 -3.90
N ILE A 43 -6.03 11.49 -4.86
CA ILE A 43 -4.76 10.79 -4.58
C ILE A 43 -3.86 11.66 -3.70
N ASP A 44 -3.78 12.97 -3.95
CA ASP A 44 -3.04 13.89 -3.07
C ASP A 44 -3.56 13.85 -1.64
N PHE A 45 -4.88 13.87 -1.48
CA PHE A 45 -5.51 13.70 -0.17
C PHE A 45 -5.13 12.36 0.49
N MET A 46 -5.23 11.26 -0.24
CA MET A 46 -4.85 9.94 0.27
C MET A 46 -3.40 9.89 0.74
N LEU A 47 -2.48 10.54 0.02
CA LEU A 47 -1.04 10.55 0.30
C LEU A 47 -0.62 11.66 1.29
N THR A 48 -1.56 12.49 1.74
CA THR A 48 -1.32 13.50 2.77
C THR A 48 -1.34 12.81 4.14
N PRO A 49 -0.28 12.98 4.95
CA PRO A 49 -0.24 12.41 6.30
C PRO A 49 -1.38 12.90 7.18
N SER A 50 -1.92 12.00 7.98
CA SER A 50 -2.86 12.36 9.04
C SER A 50 -2.20 13.30 10.04
N PRO A 51 -2.92 14.28 10.62
CA PRO A 51 -2.38 15.15 11.66
C PRO A 51 -1.89 14.41 12.91
N THR A 52 -2.42 13.23 13.18
CA THR A 52 -2.11 12.42 14.36
C THR A 52 -1.16 11.26 14.09
N ASP A 53 -0.95 10.88 12.82
CA ASP A 53 -0.06 9.77 12.43
C ASP A 53 0.59 10.06 11.08
N GLY A 54 1.85 10.43 11.10
CA GLY A 54 2.62 10.73 9.88
C GLY A 54 2.78 9.54 8.92
N GLY A 55 2.67 8.32 9.40
CA GLY A 55 2.77 7.08 8.62
C GLY A 55 1.44 6.62 8.01
N TYR A 56 0.34 7.36 8.21
CA TYR A 56 -0.97 7.02 7.69
C TYR A 56 -1.64 8.23 7.01
N GLY A 57 -2.22 8.01 5.86
CA GLY A 57 -2.96 9.02 5.10
C GLY A 57 -4.45 8.70 5.00
N GLY A 58 -5.08 9.05 3.89
CA GLY A 58 -6.47 8.72 3.59
C GLY A 58 -6.65 7.25 3.23
N HIS A 59 -6.77 6.38 4.23
CA HIS A 59 -6.88 4.91 4.10
C HIS A 59 -5.68 4.22 3.45
N ILE A 60 -4.48 4.82 3.54
CA ILE A 60 -3.27 4.25 2.97
C ILE A 60 -2.08 4.45 3.92
N TRP A 61 -1.18 3.49 3.95
CA TRP A 61 0.06 3.56 4.72
C TRP A 61 1.14 4.29 3.93
N LEU A 62 1.87 5.18 4.61
CA LEU A 62 2.92 6.00 4.02
C LEU A 62 4.29 5.58 4.56
N ASN A 63 5.34 5.69 3.73
CA ASN A 63 6.71 5.42 4.16
C ASN A 63 7.29 6.61 4.95
N ARG A 64 6.66 6.91 6.08
CA ARG A 64 7.00 7.98 7.01
C ARG A 64 6.96 7.49 8.44
N ALA A 65 7.74 8.12 9.29
CA ALA A 65 7.75 7.79 10.73
C ALA A 65 6.37 8.03 11.36
N ARG A 66 6.01 7.13 12.26
CA ARG A 66 4.81 7.19 13.07
C ARG A 66 5.13 7.83 14.44
N PRO A 67 4.13 8.18 15.24
CA PRO A 67 4.34 8.71 16.58
C PRO A 67 5.21 7.82 17.45
N ALA A 68 5.96 8.42 18.38
CA ALA A 68 6.82 7.67 19.30
C ALA A 68 6.03 6.58 20.05
N GLY A 69 6.61 5.39 20.15
CA GLY A 69 5.98 4.23 20.79
C GLY A 69 5.03 3.44 19.89
N VAL A 70 4.78 3.90 18.66
CA VAL A 70 4.00 3.18 17.66
C VAL A 70 4.95 2.69 16.57
N GLY A 71 5.02 1.39 16.36
CA GLY A 71 5.91 0.78 15.36
C GLY A 71 5.57 1.24 13.93
N ASP A 72 6.60 1.48 13.11
CA ASP A 72 6.44 1.87 11.72
C ASP A 72 5.76 0.77 10.90
N ALA A 73 4.82 1.18 10.06
CA ALA A 73 4.10 0.26 9.17
C ALA A 73 4.93 -0.14 7.95
N LEU A 74 5.75 0.78 7.45
CA LEU A 74 6.70 0.59 6.34
C LEU A 74 8.14 0.84 6.83
N TRP A 75 8.99 1.42 6.02
CA TRP A 75 10.45 1.55 6.24
C TRP A 75 10.92 3.00 6.14
N PRO A 76 10.50 3.91 7.01
CA PRO A 76 10.90 5.30 6.93
C PRO A 76 12.43 5.43 7.02
N GLY A 77 13.01 6.19 6.08
CA GLY A 77 14.47 6.36 5.97
C GLY A 77 15.23 5.18 5.35
N ARG A 78 14.55 4.08 4.99
CA ARG A 78 15.18 2.87 4.45
C ARG A 78 14.66 2.49 3.06
N GLY A 79 14.33 3.46 2.23
CA GLY A 79 13.85 3.29 0.86
C GLY A 79 13.25 4.58 0.31
N PRO A 80 12.70 4.57 -0.89
CA PRO A 80 12.05 5.74 -1.46
C PRO A 80 10.97 6.29 -0.54
N ARG A 81 11.00 7.61 -0.32
CA ARG A 81 10.05 8.28 0.58
C ARG A 81 8.61 8.29 0.05
N ASP A 82 8.48 8.14 -1.25
CA ASP A 82 7.20 8.14 -1.95
C ASP A 82 6.52 6.76 -1.98
N ILE A 83 7.10 5.74 -1.35
CA ILE A 83 6.44 4.45 -1.14
C ILE A 83 5.19 4.64 -0.29
N PHE A 84 4.12 4.01 -0.73
CA PHE A 84 2.90 3.85 0.05
C PHE A 84 2.31 2.46 -0.15
N ALA A 85 1.40 2.03 0.73
CA ALA A 85 0.91 0.66 0.70
C ALA A 85 -0.50 0.50 1.25
N CYS A 86 -1.21 -0.52 0.72
CA CYS A 86 -2.34 -1.13 1.38
C CYS A 86 -1.84 -2.35 2.15
N LEU A 87 -2.10 -2.40 3.45
CA LEU A 87 -1.71 -3.51 4.31
C LEU A 87 -2.97 -4.27 4.73
N GLY A 88 -3.01 -5.54 4.40
CA GLY A 88 -4.11 -6.43 4.71
C GLY A 88 -3.80 -7.39 5.86
N HIS A 89 -4.83 -8.08 6.33
CA HIS A 89 -4.74 -9.07 7.39
C HIS A 89 -3.72 -10.16 7.06
N GLN A 90 -3.00 -10.64 8.05
CA GLN A 90 -2.02 -11.74 7.96
C GLN A 90 -0.88 -11.49 6.93
N GLY A 91 -0.45 -10.25 6.77
CA GLY A 91 0.71 -9.92 5.94
C GLY A 91 0.43 -9.91 4.44
N GLN A 92 -0.77 -9.56 4.04
CA GLN A 92 -1.09 -9.29 2.65
C GLN A 92 -0.75 -7.84 2.32
N PHE A 93 -0.06 -7.60 1.20
CA PHE A 93 0.46 -6.29 0.86
C PHE A 93 0.22 -5.94 -0.60
N ILE A 94 -0.13 -4.67 -0.84
CA ILE A 94 0.04 -4.00 -2.12
C ILE A 94 0.96 -2.82 -1.83
N ILE A 95 2.20 -2.87 -2.31
CA ILE A 95 3.20 -1.84 -2.09
C ILE A 95 3.43 -1.11 -3.41
N ILE A 96 3.38 0.20 -3.38
CA ILE A 96 3.54 1.06 -4.54
C ILE A 96 4.75 1.97 -4.33
N SER A 97 5.70 1.95 -5.26
CA SER A 97 6.87 2.82 -5.32
C SER A 97 6.83 3.65 -6.61
N PRO A 98 6.29 4.87 -6.57
CA PRO A 98 6.15 5.70 -7.76
C PRO A 98 7.48 6.03 -8.44
N SER A 99 8.51 6.41 -7.67
CA SER A 99 9.84 6.76 -8.21
C SER A 99 10.52 5.60 -8.92
N GLN A 100 10.29 4.36 -8.47
CA GLN A 100 10.80 3.15 -9.10
C GLN A 100 9.85 2.60 -10.17
N ARG A 101 8.67 3.19 -10.36
CA ARG A 101 7.61 2.70 -11.27
C ARG A 101 7.21 1.26 -10.97
N LEU A 102 7.13 0.91 -9.71
CA LEU A 102 6.98 -0.45 -9.22
C LEU A 102 5.70 -0.62 -8.40
N THR A 103 5.02 -1.74 -8.61
CA THR A 103 3.95 -2.25 -7.75
C THR A 103 4.27 -3.68 -7.37
N VAL A 104 4.28 -3.97 -6.08
CA VAL A 104 4.52 -5.30 -5.52
C VAL A 104 3.26 -5.78 -4.80
N VAL A 105 2.82 -6.99 -5.13
CA VAL A 105 1.68 -7.63 -4.46
C VAL A 105 2.14 -8.92 -3.81
N ARG A 106 1.85 -9.04 -2.54
CA ARG A 106 1.99 -10.29 -1.80
C ARG A 106 0.63 -10.74 -1.30
N LEU A 107 0.20 -11.90 -1.76
CA LEU A 107 -0.94 -12.64 -1.23
C LEU A 107 -0.40 -13.90 -0.54
N GLY A 108 -0.45 -13.93 0.76
CA GLY A 108 0.02 -15.06 1.54
C GLY A 108 -0.45 -14.90 2.97
N ILE A 109 -0.55 -15.99 3.69
CA ILE A 109 -0.95 -16.02 5.09
C ILE A 109 0.31 -16.16 5.93
N SER A 110 0.61 -15.14 6.75
CA SER A 110 1.57 -15.21 7.84
C SER A 110 0.76 -15.28 9.13
N ARG A 111 0.74 -16.45 9.76
CA ARG A 111 -0.13 -16.70 10.92
C ARG A 111 0.45 -16.18 12.22
N ASP A 112 1.76 -16.13 12.31
CA ASP A 112 2.46 -15.72 13.51
C ASP A 112 2.85 -14.23 13.40
N GLU A 113 2.66 -13.49 14.47
CA GLU A 113 3.03 -12.07 14.53
C GLU A 113 4.51 -11.85 14.23
N ASP A 114 5.36 -12.83 14.55
CA ASP A 114 6.80 -12.79 14.27
C ASP A 114 7.15 -12.95 12.78
N GLN A 115 6.27 -13.54 11.97
CA GLN A 115 6.52 -13.73 10.53
C GLN A 115 6.29 -12.46 9.72
N ILE A 116 5.38 -11.60 10.14
CA ILE A 116 5.04 -10.37 9.40
C ILE A 116 6.23 -9.40 9.30
N PRO A 117 7.01 -9.14 10.37
CA PRO A 117 8.22 -8.34 10.27
C PRO A 117 9.25 -8.90 9.29
N ASN A 118 9.48 -10.20 9.30
CA ASN A 118 10.43 -10.87 8.39
C ASN A 118 9.98 -10.77 6.94
N VAL A 119 8.68 -10.96 6.67
CA VAL A 119 8.09 -10.77 5.32
C VAL A 119 8.24 -9.32 4.86
N ARG A 120 7.99 -8.35 5.75
CA ARG A 120 8.16 -6.93 5.43
C ARG A 120 9.61 -6.61 5.09
N GLU A 121 10.57 -7.15 5.83
CA GLU A 121 11.99 -6.93 5.57
C GLU A 121 12.41 -7.55 4.23
N ALA A 122 12.00 -8.79 3.93
CA ALA A 122 12.25 -9.42 2.64
C ALA A 122 11.65 -8.62 1.46
N LEU A 123 10.45 -8.04 1.64
CA LEU A 123 9.85 -7.15 0.63
C LEU A 123 10.64 -5.85 0.46
N ARG A 124 11.17 -5.28 1.55
CA ARG A 124 12.05 -4.11 1.49
C ARG A 124 13.32 -4.41 0.69
N GLU A 125 13.96 -5.55 0.96
CA GLU A 125 15.17 -5.97 0.25
C GLU A 125 14.91 -6.19 -1.23
N LEU A 126 13.79 -6.84 -1.57
CA LEU A 126 13.36 -7.02 -2.96
C LEU A 126 13.19 -5.67 -3.66
N ILE A 127 12.49 -4.73 -3.04
CA ILE A 127 12.24 -3.39 -3.60
C ILE A 127 13.56 -2.60 -3.75
N ALA A 128 14.48 -2.77 -2.81
CA ALA A 128 15.79 -2.10 -2.87
C ALA A 128 16.71 -2.66 -3.95
N ALA A 129 16.47 -3.89 -4.42
CA ALA A 129 17.25 -4.55 -5.45
C ALA A 129 16.76 -4.25 -6.88
N LEU A 130 15.62 -3.58 -7.03
CA LEU A 130 14.99 -3.21 -8.31
C LEU A 130 15.18 -1.72 -8.63
#